data_47e6fed0068030ef719e00644e31862d
#
_entry.id   47e6fed0068030ef719e00644e31862d
#
_cell.length_a   1.000
_cell.length_b   1.000
_cell.length_c   1.000
_cell.angle_alpha   90.00
_cell.angle_beta   90.00
_cell.angle_gamma   90.00
#
_symmetry.space_group_name_H-M   'P 1'
#
loop_
_entity.id
_entity.type
_entity.pdbx_description
1 polymer ?
#
loop_
_entity_poly.entity_id
_entity_poly.type
_entity_poly.pdbx_seq_one_letter_code
_entity_poly.pdbx_strand_id
1 'polypeptide(L)'
;MAHLASVYPCHTDTGFGERGPYIGVNVTGGGSGFFFDPFELYPTHLTNPNVAIVGDLGFGKSALVKAMLGRELAVYGSTRQLTLLDPKGEYGPFAAVHGLPVIQLRPAGPDR
;
A
#
# COMPACT_ATOMS: atom_id res chain seq x y z
N MET A 1 30.06 1.63 16.34
CA MET A 1 29.63 2.46 17.14
C MET A 1 28.14 2.68 17.27
N ALA A 2 27.65 2.05 18.24
CA ALA A 2 26.23 2.05 18.46
C ALA A 2 25.66 3.46 18.66
N HIS A 3 26.47 4.32 19.24
CA HIS A 3 25.92 5.63 19.49
C HIS A 3 25.83 6.47 18.22
N LEU A 4 26.48 6.04 17.15
CA LEU A 4 26.20 6.65 15.88
C LEU A 4 24.78 6.39 15.47
N ALA A 5 24.32 5.21 15.73
CA ALA A 5 22.92 4.93 15.48
C ALA A 5 22.05 5.84 16.32
N SER A 6 22.45 6.12 17.51
CA SER A 6 21.69 7.05 18.32
C SER A 6 21.86 8.49 17.88
N VAL A 7 22.92 8.78 17.14
CA VAL A 7 23.07 10.07 16.51
C VAL A 7 22.09 10.24 15.36
N TYR A 8 21.61 9.16 14.80
CA TYR A 8 20.59 9.20 13.76
C TYR A 8 19.25 8.74 14.32
N PRO A 9 18.73 9.41 15.29
CA PRO A 9 17.50 8.95 15.88
C PRO A 9 16.33 8.98 14.89
N CYS A 10 16.43 9.83 13.91
CA CYS A 10 15.34 9.97 12.97
C CYS A 10 15.09 8.72 12.14
N HIS A 11 16.06 7.84 12.03
CA HIS A 11 15.86 6.65 11.24
C HIS A 11 15.25 5.52 12.03
N THR A 12 15.26 5.65 13.33
CA THR A 12 14.89 4.51 14.12
C THR A 12 13.41 4.40 14.28
N ASP A 13 12.81 5.41 14.77
CA ASP A 13 11.51 5.20 15.31
C ASP A 13 10.65 6.40 15.16
N THR A 14 10.15 6.52 13.99
CA THR A 14 9.25 7.60 13.67
C THR A 14 7.79 7.22 13.88
N GLY A 15 7.54 5.99 14.30
CA GLY A 15 6.21 5.46 14.36
C GLY A 15 5.73 4.86 13.06
N PHE A 16 6.51 4.99 12.01
CA PHE A 16 6.21 4.32 10.74
C PHE A 16 6.81 2.93 10.76
N GLY A 17 6.16 2.02 10.08
CA GLY A 17 6.69 0.68 9.91
C GLY A 17 6.38 -0.28 11.02
N GLU A 18 5.50 0.10 11.94
CA GLU A 18 5.14 -0.75 13.07
C GLU A 18 3.70 -1.23 13.03
N ARG A 19 2.85 -0.60 12.26
CA ARG A 19 1.43 -0.92 12.24
C ARG A 19 0.94 -1.14 10.83
N GLY A 20 0.09 -2.11 10.68
CA GLY A 20 -0.52 -2.44 9.42
C GLY A 20 0.01 -3.74 8.85
N PRO A 21 -0.32 -4.02 7.59
CA PRO A 21 0.16 -5.22 6.93
C PRO A 21 1.66 -5.17 6.70
N TYR A 22 2.27 -6.33 6.65
CA TYR A 22 3.68 -6.45 6.34
C TYR A 22 3.95 -6.01 4.89
N ILE A 23 4.91 -5.13 4.72
CA ILE A 23 5.30 -4.64 3.40
C ILE A 23 6.65 -5.23 2.97
N GLY A 24 7.59 -5.29 3.87
CA GLY A 24 8.93 -5.76 3.54
C GLY A 24 9.87 -5.67 4.71
N VAL A 25 11.14 -5.66 4.42
CA VAL A 25 12.19 -5.59 5.44
C VAL A 25 12.78 -4.19 5.45
N ASN A 26 12.93 -3.65 6.63
CA ASN A 26 13.53 -2.33 6.81
C ASN A 26 15.03 -2.49 6.86
N VAL A 27 15.70 -2.21 5.74
CA VAL A 27 17.14 -2.42 5.64
C VAL A 27 17.93 -1.40 6.45
N THR A 28 17.36 -0.22 6.68
CA THR A 28 18.03 0.79 7.50
C THR A 28 17.74 0.61 8.97
N GLY A 29 16.72 -0.13 9.29
CA GLY A 29 16.34 -0.39 10.68
C GLY A 29 16.82 -1.71 11.21
N GLY A 30 17.90 -2.26 10.66
CA GLY A 30 18.51 -3.47 11.20
C GLY A 30 17.84 -4.76 10.77
N GLY A 31 17.07 -4.74 9.70
CA GLY A 31 16.47 -5.96 9.17
C GLY A 31 15.13 -6.31 9.78
N SER A 32 14.56 -5.44 10.54
CA SER A 32 13.22 -5.68 11.10
C SER A 32 12.13 -5.60 10.03
N GLY A 33 11.00 -6.20 10.30
CA GLY A 33 9.87 -6.12 9.40
C GLY A 33 9.35 -4.69 9.30
N PHE A 34 8.89 -4.33 8.12
CA PHE A 34 8.27 -3.03 7.89
C PHE A 34 6.78 -3.25 7.62
N PHE A 35 5.97 -2.68 8.48
CA PHE A 35 4.51 -2.77 8.42
C PHE A 35 3.97 -1.37 8.18
N PHE A 36 2.99 -1.23 7.33
CA PHE A 36 2.52 0.09 6.99
C PHE A 36 1.04 0.09 6.66
N ASP A 37 0.34 1.04 7.25
CA ASP A 37 -1.03 1.34 6.92
C ASP A 37 -1.26 2.83 7.17
N PRO A 38 -1.64 3.58 6.13
CA PRO A 38 -1.81 5.02 6.30
C PRO A 38 -2.94 5.39 7.25
N PHE A 39 -3.97 4.57 7.36
CA PHE A 39 -5.09 4.86 8.25
C PHE A 39 -4.72 4.64 9.71
N GLU A 40 -3.86 3.69 10.00
CA GLU A 40 -3.36 3.49 11.35
C GLU A 40 -2.47 4.64 11.80
N LEU A 41 -1.79 5.26 10.86
CA LEU A 41 -0.88 6.36 11.15
C LEU A 41 -1.59 7.71 11.19
N TYR A 42 -2.79 7.79 10.66
CA TYR A 42 -3.58 9.01 10.65
C TYR A 42 -4.41 9.08 11.93
N PRO A 43 -4.53 10.21 12.57
CA PRO A 43 -3.87 11.49 12.28
C PRO A 43 -2.60 11.73 13.10
N THR A 44 -2.15 10.76 13.88
CA THR A 44 -1.06 10.97 14.82
C THR A 44 0.28 11.23 14.14
N HIS A 45 0.59 10.47 13.09
CA HIS A 45 1.86 10.60 12.38
C HIS A 45 1.68 11.20 10.98
N LEU A 46 0.50 11.07 10.41
CA LEU A 46 0.20 11.61 9.10
C LEU A 46 -0.95 12.60 9.20
N THR A 47 -0.87 13.65 8.41
CA THR A 47 -1.95 14.62 8.33
C THR A 47 -3.10 14.14 7.45
N ASN A 48 -2.82 13.19 6.57
CA ASN A 48 -3.85 12.53 5.77
C ASN A 48 -3.34 11.14 5.39
N PRO A 49 -4.24 10.22 5.06
CA PRO A 49 -3.86 8.85 4.74
C PRO A 49 -3.58 8.60 3.26
N ASN A 50 -3.26 9.64 2.51
CA ASN A 50 -2.97 9.49 1.10
C ASN A 50 -1.59 8.89 0.86
N VAL A 51 -1.48 8.04 -0.16
CA VAL A 51 -0.23 7.41 -0.55
C VAL A 51 -0.03 7.58 -2.03
N ALA A 52 1.16 7.98 -2.44
CA ALA A 52 1.54 8.04 -3.84
C ALA A 52 2.71 7.11 -4.08
N ILE A 53 2.62 6.33 -5.14
CA ILE A 53 3.68 5.39 -5.52
C ILE A 53 4.20 5.81 -6.88
N VAL A 54 5.47 6.17 -6.91
CA VAL A 54 6.10 6.75 -8.08
C VAL A 54 7.32 5.92 -8.45
N GLY A 55 7.53 5.75 -9.75
CA GLY A 55 8.68 5.01 -10.25
C GLY A 55 8.59 4.85 -11.75
N ASP A 56 9.69 4.43 -12.34
CA ASP A 56 9.75 4.19 -13.78
C ASP A 56 9.06 2.89 -14.17
N LEU A 57 8.90 2.71 -15.46
CA LEU A 57 8.32 1.48 -16.00
C LEU A 57 9.18 0.28 -15.62
N GLY A 58 8.53 -0.81 -15.27
CA GLY A 58 9.21 -2.07 -14.98
C GLY A 58 9.83 -2.17 -13.60
N PHE A 59 9.65 -1.19 -12.74
CA PHE A 59 10.22 -1.24 -11.40
C PHE A 59 9.27 -1.73 -10.33
N GLY A 60 8.16 -2.32 -10.73
CA GLY A 60 7.31 -3.03 -9.79
C GLY A 60 6.26 -2.21 -9.06
N LYS A 61 5.92 -1.02 -9.57
CA LYS A 61 4.88 -0.19 -8.93
C LYS A 61 3.55 -0.92 -8.79
N SER A 62 3.09 -1.49 -9.90
CA SER A 62 1.81 -2.20 -9.89
C SER A 62 1.85 -3.44 -9.01
N ALA A 63 2.97 -4.15 -9.03
CA ALA A 63 3.13 -5.32 -8.17
C ALA A 63 3.09 -4.93 -6.70
N LEU A 64 3.73 -3.83 -6.35
CA LEU A 64 3.70 -3.33 -4.99
C LEU A 64 2.29 -2.96 -4.56
N VAL A 65 1.57 -2.23 -5.41
CA VAL A 65 0.20 -1.83 -5.11
C VAL A 65 -0.68 -3.06 -4.91
N LYS A 66 -0.59 -4.04 -5.79
CA LYS A 66 -1.39 -5.26 -5.66
C LYS A 66 -1.07 -6.01 -4.38
N ALA A 67 0.20 -6.10 -4.04
CA ALA A 67 0.62 -6.77 -2.82
C ALA A 67 0.11 -6.03 -1.58
N MET A 68 0.23 -4.73 -1.56
CA MET A 68 -0.25 -3.92 -0.44
C MET A 68 -1.76 -4.05 -0.28
N LEU A 69 -2.50 -3.91 -1.37
CA LEU A 69 -3.96 -3.99 -1.32
C LEU A 69 -4.44 -5.38 -0.91
N GLY A 70 -3.79 -6.41 -1.41
CA GLY A 70 -4.13 -7.78 -1.01
C GLY A 70 -3.91 -8.02 0.48
N ARG A 71 -2.83 -7.50 1.00
CA ARG A 71 -2.54 -7.62 2.43
C ARG A 71 -3.46 -6.77 3.28
N GLU A 72 -3.82 -5.58 2.79
CA GLU A 72 -4.82 -4.76 3.46
C GLU A 72 -6.15 -5.48 3.55
N LEU A 73 -6.58 -6.11 2.47
CA LEU A 73 -7.82 -6.87 2.48
C LEU A 73 -7.75 -8.05 3.45
N ALA A 74 -6.60 -8.70 3.53
CA ALA A 74 -6.44 -9.82 4.44
C ALA A 74 -6.53 -9.40 5.90
N VAL A 75 -5.98 -8.23 6.23
CA VAL A 75 -5.94 -7.75 7.61
C VAL A 75 -7.23 -7.01 7.98
N TYR A 76 -7.73 -6.16 7.09
CA TYR A 76 -8.82 -5.24 7.40
C TYR A 76 -10.08 -5.47 6.58
N GLY A 77 -10.15 -6.54 5.84
CA GLY A 77 -11.24 -6.75 4.88
C GLY A 77 -12.63 -6.76 5.49
N SER A 78 -12.74 -7.05 6.78
CA SER A 78 -14.02 -7.03 7.46
C SER A 78 -14.46 -5.63 7.89
N THR A 79 -13.55 -4.69 7.91
CA THR A 79 -13.83 -3.34 8.43
C THR A 79 -13.59 -2.23 7.42
N ARG A 80 -12.99 -2.56 6.28
CA ARG A 80 -12.65 -1.56 5.25
C ARG A 80 -13.17 -1.98 3.91
N GLN A 81 -13.47 -1.00 3.09
CA GLN A 81 -13.93 -1.21 1.73
C GLN A 81 -12.85 -0.76 0.76
N LEU A 82 -12.62 -1.57 -0.27
CA LEU A 82 -11.67 -1.25 -1.32
C LEU A 82 -12.44 -0.91 -2.60
N THR A 83 -12.12 0.23 -3.18
CA THR A 83 -12.62 0.62 -4.48
C THR A 83 -11.44 0.96 -5.37
N LEU A 84 -11.36 0.32 -6.52
CA LEU A 84 -10.26 0.52 -7.47
C LEU A 84 -10.79 1.16 -8.74
N LEU A 85 -10.12 2.22 -9.17
CA LEU A 85 -10.33 2.81 -10.49
C LEU A 85 -9.17 2.37 -11.36
N ASP A 86 -9.48 1.60 -12.38
CA ASP A 86 -8.46 0.93 -13.20
C ASP A 86 -8.60 1.29 -14.67
N PRO A 87 -8.07 2.44 -15.09
CA PRO A 87 -8.19 2.86 -16.47
C PRO A 87 -7.46 1.96 -17.46
N LYS A 88 -6.46 1.23 -17.02
CA LYS A 88 -5.68 0.36 -17.89
C LYS A 88 -6.21 -1.07 -17.96
N GLY A 89 -7.03 -1.48 -17.03
CA GLY A 89 -7.55 -2.83 -17.00
C GLY A 89 -6.56 -3.87 -16.49
N GLU A 90 -5.67 -3.49 -15.60
CA GLU A 90 -4.63 -4.37 -15.09
C GLU A 90 -5.05 -5.19 -13.87
N TYR A 91 -6.16 -4.84 -13.25
CA TYR A 91 -6.54 -5.40 -11.96
C TYR A 91 -7.64 -6.46 -12.06
N GLY A 92 -7.96 -6.91 -13.26
CA GLY A 92 -8.93 -7.97 -13.43
C GLY A 92 -8.57 -9.24 -12.68
N PRO A 93 -7.36 -9.79 -12.89
CA PRO A 93 -6.96 -10.98 -12.13
C PRO A 93 -6.93 -10.78 -10.64
N PHE A 94 -6.51 -9.61 -10.18
CA PHE A 94 -6.53 -9.28 -8.76
C PHE A 94 -7.96 -9.32 -8.22
N ALA A 95 -8.89 -8.72 -8.94
CA ALA A 95 -10.29 -8.72 -8.54
C ALA A 95 -10.86 -10.14 -8.47
N ALA A 96 -10.51 -10.98 -9.44
CA ALA A 96 -10.99 -12.35 -9.46
C ALA A 96 -10.48 -13.14 -8.27
N VAL A 97 -9.20 -12.99 -7.94
CA VAL A 97 -8.61 -13.71 -6.80
C VAL A 97 -9.26 -13.29 -5.48
N HIS A 98 -9.59 -12.03 -5.36
CA HIS A 98 -10.15 -11.50 -4.11
C HIS A 98 -11.69 -11.45 -4.11
N GLY A 99 -12.32 -11.97 -5.13
CA GLY A 99 -13.78 -12.01 -5.18
C GLY A 99 -14.45 -10.65 -5.31
N LEU A 100 -13.76 -9.69 -5.90
CA LEU A 100 -14.28 -8.35 -6.05
C LEU A 100 -15.09 -8.24 -7.34
N PRO A 101 -16.25 -7.58 -7.30
CA PRO A 101 -17.02 -7.35 -8.53
C PRO A 101 -16.32 -6.33 -9.42
N VAL A 102 -16.44 -6.54 -10.73
CA VAL A 102 -15.86 -5.63 -11.71
C VAL A 102 -16.98 -4.97 -12.48
N ILE A 103 -16.96 -3.65 -12.49
CA ILE A 103 -17.94 -2.86 -13.23
C ILE A 103 -17.18 -2.15 -14.34
N GLN A 104 -17.56 -2.44 -15.59
CA GLN A 104 -16.94 -1.80 -16.74
C GLN A 104 -17.69 -0.54 -17.09
N LEU A 105 -16.98 0.57 -17.06
CA LEU A 105 -17.53 1.86 -17.44
C LEU A 105 -17.09 2.16 -18.88
N ARG A 106 -18.06 2.44 -19.73
CA ARG A 106 -17.78 2.76 -21.13
C ARG A 106 -18.44 4.09 -21.47
N PRO A 107 -17.78 4.88 -22.29
CA PRO A 107 -18.43 6.11 -22.73
C PRO A 107 -19.65 5.75 -23.56
N ALA A 108 -20.68 6.55 -23.47
CA ALA A 108 -21.85 6.38 -24.30
C ALA A 108 -21.50 6.66 -25.75
N GLY A 109 -22.00 5.81 -26.64
CA GLY A 109 -21.71 5.96 -28.04
C GLY A 109 -22.76 5.28 -28.88
N PRO A 110 -22.84 5.65 -30.16
CA PRO A 110 -23.87 5.08 -31.03
C PRO A 110 -23.62 3.62 -31.39
N ASP A 111 -22.42 3.16 -31.24
CA ASP A 111 -22.03 1.78 -31.60
C ASP A 111 -22.06 0.84 -30.41
N ARG A 112 -22.87 1.18 -29.43
CA ARG A 112 -22.83 0.40 -28.25
C ARG A 112 -23.96 -0.53 -28.11
#